data_b89f5a456a1ba47c42819e05191dad3c
#
_entry.id   b89f5a456a1ba47c42819e05191dad3c
#
_cell.length_a   1.000
_cell.length_b   1.000
_cell.length_c   1.000
_cell.angle_alpha   90.00
_cell.angle_beta   90.00
_cell.angle_gamma   90.00
#
_symmetry.space_group_name_H-M   'P 1'
#
loop_
_entity.id
_entity.type
_entity.pdbx_description
1 polymer ?
#
loop_
_entity_poly.entity_id
_entity_poly.type
_entity_poly.pdbx_seq_one_letter_code
_entity_poly.pdbx_strand_id
1 'polypeptide(L)'
;QLPMRHPRSQVEVLVAGKAVDATAIRHAPHEFQDELRLARNRFGNALCCCQDKPLPLVIRERGQKLFLAAWPEQGSQHALGCPFFSETKLEDAARIAGAVLNEGDVTQVRLHHPIRQPNRAFAAAHPKDQAVVVSKSAKFSRLHLWGLLHYLWDEAGLNRWHPGWHRYWGFVRHAIRRVAQSTMVDGAPLIHSLYVPPVWVPAKKQEVLDQWNKFVAPLIQNHRRAREVASGFVIGSVRLLESQGDGAYKLALHHHGVPFLVDEWMGKAMSQFSRRGWSALKQLVSPVDNDPKPYVIAALRVEATS
;
A
#
# COMPACT_ATOMS: atom_id res chain seq x y z
N GLN A 1 31.26 -37.75 21.76
CA GLN A 1 31.73 -37.17 20.50
C GLN A 1 30.50 -36.75 19.72
N LEU A 2 30.17 -35.45 19.70
CA LEU A 2 29.15 -34.86 18.86
C LEU A 2 29.71 -34.79 17.43
N PRO A 3 28.92 -35.18 16.40
CA PRO A 3 29.39 -35.06 15.02
C PRO A 3 29.50 -33.56 14.68
N MET A 4 30.72 -33.16 14.26
CA MET A 4 30.95 -31.83 13.71
C MET A 4 30.10 -31.66 12.47
N ARG A 5 29.17 -30.71 12.50
CA ARG A 5 28.41 -30.28 11.33
C ARG A 5 29.37 -29.65 10.33
N HIS A 6 29.45 -30.23 9.16
CA HIS A 6 30.22 -29.71 8.04
C HIS A 6 29.80 -28.27 7.70
N PRO A 7 30.74 -27.37 7.41
CA PRO A 7 30.44 -26.02 7.01
C PRO A 7 29.89 -25.99 5.57
N ARG A 8 28.83 -25.19 5.39
CA ARG A 8 28.23 -24.77 4.12
C ARG A 8 27.40 -25.83 3.38
N SER A 9 26.26 -26.17 3.89
CA SER A 9 25.17 -26.61 3.02
C SER A 9 24.84 -25.45 2.07
N GLN A 10 25.08 -25.64 0.77
CA GLN A 10 24.67 -24.70 -0.28
C GLN A 10 23.16 -24.51 -0.13
N VAL A 11 22.71 -23.26 -0.02
CA VAL A 11 21.29 -22.95 0.03
C VAL A 11 20.70 -23.17 -1.35
N GLU A 12 19.68 -23.97 -1.45
CA GLU A 12 18.96 -24.25 -2.69
C GLU A 12 17.71 -23.39 -2.83
N VAL A 13 17.35 -23.12 -4.07
CA VAL A 13 16.09 -22.48 -4.46
C VAL A 13 15.37 -23.40 -5.44
N LEU A 14 14.10 -23.66 -5.19
CA LEU A 14 13.24 -24.37 -6.12
C LEU A 14 12.62 -23.39 -7.11
N VAL A 15 13.03 -23.51 -8.38
CA VAL A 15 12.53 -22.69 -9.49
C VAL A 15 11.83 -23.61 -10.47
N ALA A 16 10.53 -23.45 -10.64
CA ALA A 16 9.69 -24.36 -11.46
C ALA A 16 9.82 -25.85 -11.07
N GLY A 17 10.08 -26.15 -9.79
CA GLY A 17 10.31 -27.51 -9.29
C GLY A 17 11.73 -28.04 -9.45
N LYS A 18 12.65 -27.29 -10.04
CA LYS A 18 14.08 -27.63 -10.18
C LYS A 18 14.87 -26.95 -9.07
N ALA A 19 15.72 -27.72 -8.36
CA ALA A 19 16.64 -27.19 -7.37
C ALA A 19 17.82 -26.48 -8.07
N VAL A 20 18.11 -25.26 -7.65
CA VAL A 20 19.18 -24.41 -8.17
C VAL A 20 19.93 -23.80 -6.98
N ASP A 21 21.24 -23.65 -7.09
CA ASP A 21 22.03 -22.95 -6.07
C ASP A 21 21.57 -21.50 -5.92
N ALA A 22 21.28 -21.10 -4.68
CA ALA A 22 20.75 -19.76 -4.36
C ALA A 22 21.74 -18.64 -4.69
N THR A 23 23.05 -18.91 -4.56
CA THR A 23 24.10 -17.94 -4.86
C THR A 23 24.25 -17.77 -6.37
N ALA A 24 24.26 -18.87 -7.12
CA ALA A 24 24.33 -18.85 -8.57
C ALA A 24 23.18 -18.06 -9.19
N ILE A 25 21.94 -18.37 -8.85
CA ILE A 25 20.76 -17.70 -9.43
C ILE A 25 20.65 -16.22 -9.02
N ARG A 26 21.19 -15.85 -7.84
CA ARG A 26 21.19 -14.46 -7.40
C ARG A 26 22.25 -13.62 -8.12
N HIS A 27 23.44 -14.16 -8.36
CA HIS A 27 24.55 -13.44 -8.98
C HIS A 27 24.53 -13.48 -10.51
N ALA A 28 24.05 -14.58 -11.07
CA ALA A 28 23.95 -14.77 -12.52
C ALA A 28 22.51 -15.10 -12.97
N PRO A 29 21.50 -14.27 -12.66
CA PRO A 29 20.10 -14.56 -13.01
C PRO A 29 19.87 -14.67 -14.51
N HIS A 30 20.79 -14.15 -15.35
CA HIS A 30 20.71 -14.23 -16.81
C HIS A 30 20.87 -15.66 -17.34
N GLU A 31 21.49 -16.54 -16.59
CA GLU A 31 21.65 -17.96 -16.93
C GLU A 31 20.37 -18.78 -16.69
N PHE A 32 19.43 -18.26 -15.91
CA PHE A 32 18.23 -18.94 -15.45
C PHE A 32 16.92 -18.29 -15.94
N GLN A 33 16.99 -17.55 -17.06
CA GLN A 33 15.84 -16.77 -17.52
C GLN A 33 14.65 -17.64 -17.93
N ASP A 34 14.89 -18.81 -18.51
CA ASP A 34 13.82 -19.69 -18.96
C ASP A 34 13.13 -20.37 -17.76
N GLU A 35 13.90 -20.82 -16.78
CA GLU A 35 13.36 -21.37 -15.53
C GLU A 35 12.59 -20.30 -14.75
N LEU A 36 13.11 -19.07 -14.65
CA LEU A 36 12.44 -17.96 -13.99
C LEU A 36 11.15 -17.57 -14.70
N ARG A 37 11.15 -17.57 -16.04
CA ARG A 37 9.95 -17.30 -16.85
C ARG A 37 8.90 -18.40 -16.65
N LEU A 38 9.33 -19.66 -16.68
CA LEU A 38 8.45 -20.80 -16.41
C LEU A 38 7.87 -20.75 -15.00
N ALA A 39 8.71 -20.50 -13.98
CA ALA A 39 8.27 -20.39 -12.60
C ALA A 39 7.28 -19.23 -12.41
N ARG A 40 7.54 -18.07 -13.01
CA ARG A 40 6.66 -16.91 -12.97
C ARG A 40 5.30 -17.21 -13.58
N ASN A 41 5.28 -17.84 -14.76
CA ASN A 41 4.03 -18.10 -15.49
C ASN A 41 3.20 -19.23 -14.86
N ARG A 42 3.83 -20.22 -14.25
CA ARG A 42 3.15 -21.41 -13.73
C ARG A 42 2.84 -21.30 -12.24
N PHE A 43 3.73 -20.76 -11.44
CA PHE A 43 3.64 -20.75 -9.98
C PHE A 43 3.59 -19.33 -9.37
N GLY A 44 4.05 -18.32 -10.08
CA GLY A 44 4.12 -16.94 -9.64
C GLY A 44 5.28 -16.62 -8.70
N ASN A 45 5.99 -17.63 -8.20
CA ASN A 45 7.09 -17.50 -7.26
C ASN A 45 8.11 -18.62 -7.42
N ALA A 46 9.23 -18.51 -6.71
CA ALA A 46 10.17 -19.59 -6.42
C ALA A 46 10.18 -19.82 -4.90
N LEU A 47 10.86 -20.87 -4.44
CA LEU A 47 10.92 -21.22 -3.01
C LEU A 47 12.39 -21.32 -2.57
N CYS A 48 12.75 -20.62 -1.51
CA CYS A 48 14.06 -20.72 -0.88
C CYS A 48 14.06 -21.79 0.21
N CYS A 49 14.98 -22.73 0.13
CA CYS A 49 15.09 -23.87 1.08
C CYS A 49 16.13 -23.59 2.18
N CYS A 50 16.36 -22.34 2.57
CA CYS A 50 17.28 -21.99 3.64
C CYS A 50 16.77 -22.25 5.05
N GLN A 51 15.51 -22.61 5.19
CA GLN A 51 14.83 -22.98 6.44
C GLN A 51 14.12 -24.33 6.24
N ASP A 52 13.75 -25.00 7.32
CA ASP A 52 13.00 -26.27 7.28
C ASP A 52 11.69 -26.13 6.49
N LYS A 53 11.03 -24.98 6.66
CA LYS A 53 9.88 -24.60 5.84
C LYS A 53 10.36 -23.67 4.72
N PRO A 54 10.20 -24.05 3.45
CA PRO A 54 10.61 -23.23 2.32
C PRO A 54 9.93 -21.85 2.34
N LEU A 55 10.71 -20.80 2.10
CA LEU A 55 10.24 -19.42 2.06
C LEU A 55 10.00 -18.97 0.61
N PRO A 56 8.91 -18.28 0.32
CA PRO A 56 8.62 -17.80 -1.02
C PRO A 56 9.58 -16.68 -1.43
N LEU A 57 10.02 -16.73 -2.69
CA LEU A 57 10.78 -15.69 -3.35
C LEU A 57 9.94 -15.08 -4.47
N VAL A 58 9.94 -13.76 -4.56
CA VAL A 58 9.27 -13.06 -5.65
C VAL A 58 10.16 -13.03 -6.90
N ILE A 59 9.56 -13.30 -8.06
CA ILE A 59 10.21 -13.15 -9.37
C ILE A 59 9.91 -11.75 -9.88
N ARG A 60 10.92 -10.89 -9.87
CA ARG A 60 10.83 -9.50 -10.33
C ARG A 60 11.41 -9.36 -11.73
N GLU A 61 10.91 -8.35 -12.44
CA GLU A 61 11.43 -7.97 -13.76
C GLU A 61 12.05 -6.57 -13.70
N ARG A 62 13.22 -6.44 -14.31
CA ARG A 62 13.89 -5.15 -14.48
C ARG A 62 14.47 -5.07 -15.90
N GLY A 63 13.90 -4.18 -16.71
CA GLY A 63 14.10 -4.29 -18.15
C GLY A 63 13.52 -5.64 -18.61
N GLN A 64 14.12 -6.32 -19.53
CA GLN A 64 13.65 -7.64 -19.99
C GLN A 64 14.24 -8.83 -19.19
N LYS A 65 14.85 -8.58 -18.03
CA LYS A 65 15.53 -9.59 -17.21
C LYS A 65 14.74 -9.90 -15.92
N LEU A 66 14.53 -11.19 -15.68
CA LEU A 66 13.93 -11.70 -14.47
C LEU A 66 15.01 -11.98 -13.42
N PHE A 67 14.69 -11.75 -12.16
CA PHE A 67 15.55 -12.05 -11.02
C PHE A 67 14.73 -12.37 -9.76
N LEU A 68 15.34 -13.09 -8.82
CA LEU A 68 14.71 -13.42 -7.54
C LEU A 68 15.03 -12.36 -6.48
N ALA A 69 14.05 -12.13 -5.62
CA ALA A 69 14.22 -11.35 -4.41
C ALA A 69 13.41 -11.97 -3.25
N ALA A 70 13.82 -11.71 -2.02
CA ALA A 70 13.00 -12.02 -0.87
C ALA A 70 11.64 -11.32 -1.01
N TRP A 71 10.60 -11.96 -0.47
CA TRP A 71 9.29 -11.32 -0.36
C TRP A 71 9.42 -10.05 0.48
N PRO A 72 8.65 -8.99 0.22
CA PRO A 72 8.67 -7.79 1.04
C PRO A 72 8.53 -8.15 2.52
N GLU A 73 9.38 -7.57 3.37
CA GLU A 73 9.45 -7.79 4.83
C GLU A 73 9.82 -9.21 5.30
N GLN A 74 10.04 -10.15 4.39
CA GLN A 74 10.44 -11.51 4.75
C GLN A 74 11.94 -11.76 4.63
N GLY A 75 12.72 -10.76 4.28
CA GLY A 75 14.18 -10.90 4.16
C GLY A 75 14.86 -11.39 5.44
N SER A 76 14.41 -10.95 6.60
CA SER A 76 14.93 -11.38 7.92
C SER A 76 14.51 -12.79 8.34
N GLN A 77 13.52 -13.39 7.66
CA GLN A 77 13.10 -14.75 7.92
C GLN A 77 14.02 -15.79 7.25
N HIS A 78 14.84 -15.36 6.30
CA HIS A 78 15.85 -16.23 5.71
C HIS A 78 17.00 -16.50 6.71
N ALA A 79 17.69 -17.62 6.56
CA ALA A 79 18.88 -17.92 7.36
C ALA A 79 19.98 -16.86 7.15
N LEU A 80 20.75 -16.54 8.19
CA LEU A 80 21.81 -15.51 8.16
C LEU A 80 22.84 -15.67 7.01
N GLY A 81 23.09 -16.88 6.56
CA GLY A 81 23.99 -17.13 5.43
C GLY A 81 23.29 -17.24 4.06
N CYS A 82 21.98 -17.03 4.01
CA CYS A 82 21.20 -17.10 2.77
C CYS A 82 21.44 -15.87 1.91
N PRO A 83 21.66 -16.00 0.58
CA PRO A 83 21.81 -14.85 -0.32
C PRO A 83 20.57 -13.92 -0.35
N PHE A 84 19.41 -14.42 0.07
CA PHE A 84 18.16 -13.64 0.16
C PHE A 84 17.89 -13.08 1.55
N PHE A 85 18.79 -13.33 2.52
CA PHE A 85 18.72 -12.67 3.81
C PHE A 85 18.92 -11.16 3.64
N SER A 86 18.05 -10.39 4.26
CA SER A 86 18.25 -8.96 4.46
C SER A 86 17.76 -8.60 5.86
N GLU A 87 18.59 -7.88 6.59
CA GLU A 87 18.10 -7.26 7.81
C GLU A 87 16.95 -6.33 7.41
N THR A 88 15.80 -6.55 8.01
CA THR A 88 14.75 -5.53 7.99
C THR A 88 15.41 -4.31 8.61
N LYS A 89 15.38 -3.15 7.94
CA LYS A 89 15.85 -1.92 8.57
C LYS A 89 15.04 -1.78 9.85
N LEU A 90 15.66 -2.07 10.96
CA LEU A 90 15.07 -2.06 12.32
C LEU A 90 14.27 -0.79 12.58
N GLU A 91 14.67 0.33 11.96
CA GLU A 91 13.97 1.61 12.04
C GLU A 91 12.59 1.60 11.36
N ASP A 92 12.43 0.94 10.21
CA ASP A 92 11.15 0.91 9.50
C ASP A 92 10.21 -0.14 10.08
N ALA A 93 10.72 -1.30 10.49
CA ALA A 93 9.93 -2.33 11.17
C ALA A 93 9.52 -1.87 12.58
N ALA A 94 10.40 -1.21 13.32
CA ALA A 94 10.08 -0.63 14.63
C ALA A 94 9.09 0.53 14.52
N ARG A 95 9.16 1.32 13.45
CA ARG A 95 8.16 2.38 13.17
C ARG A 95 6.81 1.78 12.84
N ILE A 96 6.75 0.73 12.00
CA ILE A 96 5.50 0.06 11.64
C ILE A 96 4.94 -0.68 12.86
N ALA A 97 5.74 -1.46 13.57
CA ALA A 97 5.32 -2.20 14.77
C ALA A 97 4.80 -1.30 15.88
N GLY A 98 5.42 -0.12 16.09
CA GLY A 98 4.95 0.84 17.09
C GLY A 98 3.71 1.64 16.67
N ALA A 99 3.38 1.68 15.38
CA ALA A 99 2.20 2.35 14.84
C ALA A 99 0.99 1.42 14.72
N VAL A 100 1.23 0.11 14.71
CA VAL A 100 0.23 -0.95 14.57
C VAL A 100 0.26 -1.80 15.84
N LEU A 101 -0.82 -1.85 16.57
CA LEU A 101 -0.99 -2.62 17.81
C LEU A 101 -2.09 -3.65 17.59
N ASN A 102 -1.75 -4.91 17.77
CA ASN A 102 -2.71 -6.02 17.66
C ASN A 102 -3.26 -6.34 19.07
N GLU A 103 -4.54 -6.17 19.26
CA GLU A 103 -5.27 -6.49 20.50
C GLU A 103 -6.35 -7.53 20.19
N GLY A 104 -5.99 -8.82 20.21
CA GLY A 104 -6.88 -9.91 19.80
C GLY A 104 -7.25 -9.81 18.32
N ASP A 105 -8.56 -9.78 18.02
CA ASP A 105 -9.07 -9.69 16.64
C ASP A 105 -9.12 -8.25 16.09
N VAL A 106 -8.70 -7.28 16.87
CA VAL A 106 -8.75 -5.86 16.50
C VAL A 106 -7.33 -5.31 16.40
N THR A 107 -7.04 -4.66 15.28
CA THR A 107 -5.77 -3.97 15.08
C THR A 107 -5.95 -2.46 15.23
N GLN A 108 -5.21 -1.85 16.14
CA GLN A 108 -5.17 -0.40 16.28
C GLN A 108 -4.04 0.20 15.45
N VAL A 109 -4.38 1.15 14.59
CA VAL A 109 -3.42 1.89 13.76
C VAL A 109 -3.40 3.35 14.17
N ARG A 110 -2.21 3.88 14.43
CA ARG A 110 -1.99 5.30 14.73
C ARG A 110 -1.49 6.03 13.50
N LEU A 111 -2.22 7.03 13.06
CA LEU A 111 -1.86 7.85 11.91
C LEU A 111 -1.07 9.09 12.32
N HIS A 112 -0.15 9.53 11.44
CA HIS A 112 0.58 10.78 11.61
C HIS A 112 -0.37 11.99 11.62
N HIS A 113 -1.38 11.97 10.76
CA HIS A 113 -2.47 12.93 10.73
C HIS A 113 -3.75 12.22 11.14
N PRO A 114 -4.31 12.49 12.32
CA PRO A 114 -5.54 11.86 12.77
C PRO A 114 -6.71 12.17 11.82
N ILE A 115 -7.72 11.31 11.82
CA ILE A 115 -8.92 11.48 10.97
C ILE A 115 -9.68 12.75 11.40
N ARG A 116 -9.72 13.02 12.71
CA ARG A 116 -10.31 14.25 13.25
C ARG A 116 -9.21 15.18 13.72
N GLN A 117 -9.24 16.42 13.23
CA GLN A 117 -8.27 17.45 13.58
C GLN A 117 -8.98 18.70 14.11
N PRO A 118 -8.35 19.45 15.03
CA PRO A 118 -8.86 20.75 15.43
C PRO A 118 -9.06 21.66 14.21
N ASN A 119 -10.24 22.27 14.14
CA ASN A 119 -10.54 23.22 13.08
C ASN A 119 -9.82 24.55 13.36
N ARG A 120 -8.80 24.83 12.58
CA ARG A 120 -7.97 26.05 12.73
C ARG A 120 -8.79 27.32 12.54
N ALA A 121 -9.76 27.32 11.64
CA ALA A 121 -10.63 28.48 11.42
C ALA A 121 -11.54 28.71 12.63
N PHE A 122 -12.08 27.66 13.25
CA PHE A 122 -12.84 27.74 14.49
C PHE A 122 -11.97 28.21 15.65
N ALA A 123 -10.77 27.66 15.81
CA ALA A 123 -9.81 28.05 16.85
C ALA A 123 -9.38 29.52 16.74
N ALA A 124 -9.18 30.03 15.53
CA ALA A 124 -8.87 31.44 15.28
C ALA A 124 -10.04 32.37 15.64
N ALA A 125 -11.28 31.93 15.42
CA ALA A 125 -12.48 32.69 15.76
C ALA A 125 -12.83 32.66 17.28
N HIS A 126 -12.32 31.63 18.00
CA HIS A 126 -12.62 31.42 19.43
C HIS A 126 -11.33 31.20 20.25
N PRO A 127 -10.47 32.22 20.40
CA PRO A 127 -9.14 32.08 21.03
C PRO A 127 -9.17 31.68 22.51
N LYS A 128 -10.27 31.89 23.20
CA LYS A 128 -10.44 31.57 24.64
C LYS A 128 -10.73 30.09 24.92
N ASP A 129 -11.10 29.31 23.90
CA ASP A 129 -11.42 27.88 24.01
C ASP A 129 -10.21 26.96 23.78
N GLN A 130 -9.02 27.52 23.66
CA GLN A 130 -7.77 26.74 23.53
C GLN A 130 -7.36 26.21 24.91
N ALA A 131 -7.95 25.10 25.34
CA ALA A 131 -7.30 24.25 26.32
C ALA A 131 -6.04 23.69 25.70
N VAL A 132 -4.89 24.17 26.15
CA VAL A 132 -3.59 23.62 25.78
C VAL A 132 -3.49 22.23 26.42
N VAL A 133 -3.98 21.22 25.70
CA VAL A 133 -3.68 19.84 26.04
C VAL A 133 -2.25 19.58 25.57
N VAL A 134 -1.30 19.97 26.43
CA VAL A 134 0.07 19.49 26.33
C VAL A 134 0.06 18.03 26.75
N SER A 135 -0.39 17.14 25.88
CA SER A 135 -0.12 15.74 26.06
C SER A 135 1.36 15.56 25.78
N LYS A 136 2.13 15.22 26.83
CA LYS A 136 3.46 14.62 26.69
C LYS A 136 3.27 13.32 25.91
N SER A 137 3.20 13.42 24.57
CA SER A 137 3.06 12.25 23.72
C SER A 137 4.35 11.45 23.85
N ALA A 138 4.27 10.28 24.48
CA ALA A 138 5.27 9.26 24.28
C ALA A 138 5.54 9.17 22.75
N LYS A 139 6.82 9.01 22.37
CA LYS A 139 7.25 8.91 20.96
C LYS A 139 6.73 7.61 20.35
N PHE A 140 5.43 7.52 20.12
CA PHE A 140 4.85 6.40 19.39
C PHE A 140 5.05 6.59 17.89
N SER A 141 5.45 5.52 17.22
CA SER A 141 5.45 5.47 15.76
C SER A 141 4.05 5.73 15.21
N ARG A 142 3.97 6.40 14.07
CA ARG A 142 2.71 6.75 13.39
C ARG A 142 2.85 6.49 11.91
N LEU A 143 1.80 5.95 11.29
CA LEU A 143 1.77 5.72 9.84
C LEU A 143 1.40 6.99 9.10
N HIS A 144 2.14 7.27 8.03
CA HIS A 144 1.69 8.17 6.96
C HIS A 144 0.65 7.46 6.08
N LEU A 145 -0.01 8.20 5.21
CA LEU A 145 -0.99 7.65 4.26
C LEU A 145 -0.41 6.51 3.39
N TRP A 146 0.85 6.64 2.98
CA TRP A 146 1.58 5.59 2.27
C TRP A 146 1.72 4.32 3.11
N GLY A 147 2.10 4.45 4.38
CA GLY A 147 2.18 3.32 5.30
C GLY A 147 0.84 2.64 5.55
N LEU A 148 -0.25 3.43 5.65
CA LEU A 148 -1.61 2.89 5.76
C LEU A 148 -2.00 2.10 4.52
N LEU A 149 -1.70 2.59 3.31
CA LEU A 149 -1.98 1.86 2.07
C LEU A 149 -1.21 0.53 2.02
N HIS A 150 0.08 0.54 2.37
CA HIS A 150 0.89 -0.67 2.43
C HIS A 150 0.36 -1.65 3.46
N TYR A 151 0.05 -1.19 4.67
CA TYR A 151 -0.55 -2.03 5.71
C TYR A 151 -1.83 -2.71 5.22
N LEU A 152 -2.78 -1.95 4.68
CA LEU A 152 -4.03 -2.51 4.16
C LEU A 152 -3.80 -3.50 3.01
N TRP A 153 -2.81 -3.23 2.16
CA TRP A 153 -2.47 -4.07 1.02
C TRP A 153 -1.86 -5.40 1.46
N ASP A 154 -0.97 -5.36 2.45
CA ASP A 154 -0.27 -6.52 2.99
C ASP A 154 -1.23 -7.41 3.80
N GLU A 155 -2.00 -6.83 4.71
CA GLU A 155 -3.00 -7.56 5.51
C GLU A 155 -4.13 -8.14 4.65
N ALA A 156 -4.48 -7.47 3.55
CA ALA A 156 -5.42 -8.01 2.56
C ALA A 156 -4.83 -9.14 1.70
N GLY A 157 -3.53 -9.46 1.84
CA GLY A 157 -2.82 -10.45 1.02
C GLY A 157 -2.67 -10.04 -0.45
N LEU A 158 -2.82 -8.75 -0.77
CA LEU A 158 -2.76 -8.24 -2.13
C LEU A 158 -1.33 -8.10 -2.67
N ASN A 159 -0.31 -8.19 -1.82
CA ASN A 159 1.10 -8.26 -2.17
C ASN A 159 1.51 -9.63 -2.74
N ARG A 160 0.68 -10.67 -2.54
CA ARG A 160 0.89 -12.01 -3.08
C ARG A 160 0.29 -12.11 -4.47
N TRP A 161 0.94 -12.82 -5.37
CA TRP A 161 0.44 -13.05 -6.72
C TRP A 161 0.56 -14.52 -7.11
N HIS A 162 -0.46 -15.01 -7.82
CA HIS A 162 -0.48 -16.32 -8.43
C HIS A 162 -1.11 -16.22 -9.82
N PRO A 163 -0.58 -16.91 -10.86
CA PRO A 163 -1.08 -16.82 -12.22
C PRO A 163 -2.57 -17.12 -12.39
N GLY A 164 -3.12 -18.01 -11.57
CA GLY A 164 -4.54 -18.38 -11.58
C GLY A 164 -5.47 -17.38 -10.85
N TRP A 165 -4.94 -16.30 -10.29
CA TRP A 165 -5.76 -15.33 -9.57
C TRP A 165 -6.20 -14.18 -10.47
N HIS A 166 -7.49 -14.12 -10.71
CA HIS A 166 -8.11 -13.01 -11.41
C HIS A 166 -8.37 -11.85 -10.44
N ARG A 167 -7.43 -10.89 -10.36
CA ARG A 167 -7.55 -9.72 -9.49
C ARG A 167 -8.35 -8.62 -10.16
N TYR A 168 -9.66 -8.82 -10.29
CA TYR A 168 -10.55 -7.73 -10.66
C TYR A 168 -10.81 -6.79 -9.48
N TRP A 169 -11.18 -5.56 -9.76
CA TRP A 169 -11.34 -4.51 -8.75
C TRP A 169 -12.28 -4.89 -7.60
N GLY A 170 -13.34 -5.64 -7.88
CA GLY A 170 -14.27 -6.10 -6.84
C GLY A 170 -13.61 -6.96 -5.78
N PHE A 171 -12.67 -7.83 -6.16
CA PHE A 171 -11.88 -8.63 -5.22
C PHE A 171 -10.97 -7.74 -4.36
N VAL A 172 -10.22 -6.83 -5.00
CA VAL A 172 -9.33 -5.88 -4.30
C VAL A 172 -10.12 -5.06 -3.30
N ARG A 173 -11.25 -4.50 -3.73
CA ARG A 173 -12.17 -3.74 -2.87
C ARG A 173 -12.64 -4.55 -1.67
N HIS A 174 -13.10 -5.78 -1.89
CA HIS A 174 -13.59 -6.65 -0.82
C HIS A 174 -12.49 -6.94 0.19
N ALA A 175 -11.29 -7.30 -0.26
CA ALA A 175 -10.15 -7.62 0.58
C ALA A 175 -9.73 -6.42 1.46
N ILE A 176 -9.57 -5.23 0.88
CA ILE A 176 -9.24 -4.00 1.62
C ILE A 176 -10.33 -3.67 2.65
N ARG A 177 -11.61 -3.73 2.26
CA ARG A 177 -12.72 -3.39 3.16
C ARG A 177 -12.81 -4.37 4.34
N ARG A 178 -12.53 -5.65 4.13
CA ARG A 178 -12.48 -6.65 5.21
C ARG A 178 -11.44 -6.28 6.26
N VAL A 179 -10.21 -5.93 5.84
CA VAL A 179 -9.16 -5.48 6.76
C VAL A 179 -9.56 -4.19 7.46
N ALA A 180 -10.14 -3.23 6.75
CA ALA A 180 -10.58 -1.96 7.33
C ALA A 180 -11.70 -2.10 8.38
N GLN A 181 -12.48 -3.19 8.35
CA GLN A 181 -13.50 -3.48 9.37
C GLN A 181 -12.88 -3.87 10.73
N SER A 182 -11.75 -4.61 10.72
CA SER A 182 -11.02 -5.02 11.91
C SER A 182 -9.92 -4.04 12.32
N THR A 183 -9.69 -2.99 11.55
CA THR A 183 -8.69 -1.95 11.82
C THR A 183 -9.34 -0.74 12.49
N MET A 184 -8.84 -0.36 13.67
CA MET A 184 -9.28 0.83 14.39
C MET A 184 -8.30 1.99 14.16
N VAL A 185 -8.82 3.17 13.89
CA VAL A 185 -8.06 4.41 13.78
C VAL A 185 -8.78 5.49 14.59
N ASP A 186 -8.04 6.15 15.48
CA ASP A 186 -8.60 7.18 16.37
C ASP A 186 -9.85 6.72 17.15
N GLY A 187 -9.88 5.43 17.57
CA GLY A 187 -10.95 4.85 18.36
C GLY A 187 -12.21 4.45 17.56
N ALA A 188 -12.18 4.51 16.23
CA ALA A 188 -13.27 4.09 15.36
C ALA A 188 -12.81 3.11 14.27
N PRO A 189 -13.67 2.19 13.81
CA PRO A 189 -13.33 1.32 12.68
C PRO A 189 -12.99 2.15 11.44
N LEU A 190 -11.83 1.84 10.81
CA LEU A 190 -11.35 2.55 9.63
C LEU A 190 -12.37 2.54 8.48
N ILE A 191 -13.18 1.49 8.39
CA ILE A 191 -14.20 1.35 7.35
C ILE A 191 -15.21 2.51 7.32
N HIS A 192 -15.42 3.21 8.45
CA HIS A 192 -16.32 4.37 8.52
C HIS A 192 -15.74 5.62 7.85
N SER A 193 -14.40 5.69 7.76
CA SER A 193 -13.67 6.81 7.16
C SER A 193 -12.95 6.41 5.86
N LEU A 194 -13.24 5.21 5.33
CA LEU A 194 -12.62 4.68 4.13
C LEU A 194 -13.65 4.46 3.03
N TYR A 195 -13.41 5.08 1.87
CA TYR A 195 -14.14 4.82 0.64
C TYR A 195 -13.25 4.08 -0.36
N VAL A 196 -13.71 2.92 -0.80
CA VAL A 196 -13.14 2.15 -1.90
C VAL A 196 -14.23 2.01 -2.95
N PRO A 197 -14.11 2.62 -4.14
CA PRO A 197 -15.17 2.64 -5.13
C PRO A 197 -15.68 1.22 -5.45
N PRO A 198 -17.00 0.97 -5.43
CA PRO A 198 -17.57 -0.29 -5.91
C PRO A 198 -17.36 -0.43 -7.43
N VAL A 199 -17.42 -1.65 -7.94
CA VAL A 199 -17.39 -1.87 -9.40
C VAL A 199 -18.59 -1.15 -10.01
N TRP A 200 -18.29 -0.26 -10.97
CA TRP A 200 -19.33 0.48 -11.66
C TRP A 200 -20.13 -0.45 -12.59
N VAL A 201 -21.43 -0.49 -12.36
CA VAL A 201 -22.40 -1.16 -13.23
C VAL A 201 -23.56 -0.19 -13.45
N PRO A 202 -24.01 0.09 -14.68
CA PRO A 202 -25.07 1.07 -14.94
C PRO A 202 -26.35 0.83 -14.12
N ALA A 203 -26.73 -0.42 -13.92
CA ALA A 203 -27.88 -0.82 -13.12
C ALA A 203 -27.77 -0.47 -11.63
N LYS A 204 -26.55 -0.24 -11.12
CA LYS A 204 -26.25 0.08 -9.71
C LYS A 204 -25.82 1.53 -9.51
N LYS A 205 -26.07 2.41 -10.46
CA LYS A 205 -25.68 3.82 -10.42
C LYS A 205 -26.12 4.49 -9.12
N GLN A 206 -27.37 4.32 -8.72
CA GLN A 206 -27.91 4.96 -7.53
C GLN A 206 -27.23 4.44 -6.26
N GLU A 207 -27.03 3.14 -6.13
CA GLU A 207 -26.33 2.54 -5.00
C GLU A 207 -24.88 3.08 -4.84
N VAL A 208 -24.19 3.27 -5.96
CA VAL A 208 -22.83 3.84 -5.96
C VAL A 208 -22.84 5.29 -5.47
N LEU A 209 -23.80 6.09 -5.95
CA LEU A 209 -23.97 7.48 -5.54
C LEU A 209 -24.33 7.59 -4.05
N ASP A 210 -25.22 6.72 -3.57
CA ASP A 210 -25.63 6.71 -2.16
C ASP A 210 -24.45 6.34 -1.24
N GLN A 211 -23.63 5.37 -1.64
CA GLN A 211 -22.41 5.02 -0.89
C GLN A 211 -21.43 6.20 -0.83
N TRP A 212 -21.25 6.92 -1.94
CA TRP A 212 -20.42 8.12 -1.99
C TRP A 212 -20.99 9.23 -1.09
N ASN A 213 -22.26 9.55 -1.24
CA ASN A 213 -22.92 10.57 -0.44
C ASN A 213 -22.86 10.26 1.05
N LYS A 214 -23.04 9.00 1.45
CA LYS A 214 -22.90 8.56 2.83
C LYS A 214 -21.48 8.77 3.37
N PHE A 215 -20.46 8.53 2.52
CA PHE A 215 -19.06 8.75 2.90
C PHE A 215 -18.72 10.24 3.06
N VAL A 216 -19.18 11.09 2.14
CA VAL A 216 -18.81 12.53 2.16
C VAL A 216 -19.66 13.36 3.12
N ALA A 217 -20.87 12.92 3.47
CA ALA A 217 -21.77 13.68 4.33
C ALA A 217 -21.14 14.13 5.66
N PRO A 218 -20.41 13.26 6.42
CA PRO A 218 -19.74 13.67 7.64
C PRO A 218 -18.60 14.67 7.41
N LEU A 219 -17.95 14.60 6.24
CA LEU A 219 -16.85 15.49 5.88
C LEU A 219 -17.36 16.91 5.63
N ILE A 220 -18.50 17.04 4.96
CA ILE A 220 -19.12 18.33 4.61
C ILE A 220 -19.76 18.98 5.84
N GLN A 221 -20.50 18.21 6.65
CA GLN A 221 -21.24 18.75 7.77
C GLN A 221 -20.34 19.40 8.84
N ASN A 222 -19.13 18.87 9.02
CA ASN A 222 -18.22 19.31 10.07
C ASN A 222 -17.31 20.48 9.67
N HIS A 223 -17.32 20.90 8.40
CA HIS A 223 -16.30 21.83 7.89
C HIS A 223 -16.46 23.28 8.39
N ARG A 224 -17.66 23.79 8.58
CA ARG A 224 -17.87 25.23 8.83
C ARG A 224 -18.13 25.62 10.29
N ARG A 225 -18.62 24.72 11.14
CA ARG A 225 -19.08 25.04 12.50
C ARG A 225 -18.54 24.14 13.60
N ALA A 226 -17.86 23.06 13.25
CA ALA A 226 -17.35 22.13 14.22
C ALA A 226 -15.97 22.56 14.75
N ARG A 227 -15.72 22.24 16.03
CA ARG A 227 -14.37 22.38 16.63
C ARG A 227 -13.33 21.49 15.94
N GLU A 228 -13.76 20.43 15.30
CA GLU A 228 -12.93 19.46 14.61
C GLU A 228 -13.34 19.32 13.15
N VAL A 229 -12.36 19.16 12.28
CA VAL A 229 -12.53 18.80 10.87
C VAL A 229 -12.30 17.31 10.71
N ALA A 230 -13.26 16.65 10.09
CA ALA A 230 -13.12 15.24 9.71
C ALA A 230 -12.50 15.12 8.33
N SER A 231 -11.57 14.16 8.16
CA SER A 231 -11.06 13.73 6.88
C SER A 231 -11.40 12.27 6.63
N GLY A 232 -11.45 11.90 5.37
CA GLY A 232 -11.65 10.52 4.95
C GLY A 232 -10.49 10.02 4.09
N PHE A 233 -10.48 8.72 3.80
CA PHE A 233 -9.53 8.11 2.90
C PHE A 233 -10.26 7.52 1.71
N VAL A 234 -9.69 7.71 0.52
CA VAL A 234 -10.17 7.09 -0.71
C VAL A 234 -9.04 6.24 -1.27
N ILE A 235 -9.31 4.97 -1.51
CA ILE A 235 -8.36 4.06 -2.18
C ILE A 235 -9.00 3.63 -3.48
N GLY A 236 -8.34 3.90 -4.61
CA GLY A 236 -8.89 3.59 -5.92
C GLY A 236 -7.83 3.37 -6.99
N SER A 237 -8.22 2.70 -8.06
CA SER A 237 -7.41 2.56 -9.26
C SER A 237 -7.49 3.84 -10.08
N VAL A 238 -6.35 4.42 -10.41
CA VAL A 238 -6.26 5.66 -11.18
C VAL A 238 -6.60 5.40 -12.63
N ARG A 239 -7.56 6.16 -13.16
CA ARG A 239 -7.96 6.12 -14.56
C ARG A 239 -7.27 7.21 -15.37
N LEU A 240 -7.16 8.39 -14.80
CA LEU A 240 -6.67 9.59 -15.51
C LEU A 240 -6.05 10.55 -14.50
N LEU A 241 -4.99 11.20 -14.92
CA LEU A 241 -4.41 12.35 -14.25
C LEU A 241 -4.19 13.43 -15.29
N GLU A 242 -4.92 14.54 -15.20
CA GLU A 242 -4.84 15.69 -16.12
C GLU A 242 -4.18 16.86 -15.41
N SER A 243 -3.20 17.49 -16.06
CA SER A 243 -2.65 18.76 -15.58
C SER A 243 -3.68 19.88 -15.78
N GLN A 244 -3.87 20.69 -14.74
CA GLN A 244 -4.77 21.85 -14.79
C GLN A 244 -3.98 23.18 -14.95
N GLY A 245 -2.66 23.10 -15.15
CA GLY A 245 -1.76 24.24 -15.06
C GLY A 245 -1.26 24.45 -13.63
N ASP A 246 -0.26 25.30 -13.45
CA ASP A 246 0.32 25.72 -12.17
C ASP A 246 0.70 24.60 -11.18
N GLY A 247 0.96 23.38 -11.71
CA GLY A 247 1.31 22.23 -10.90
C GLY A 247 0.12 21.51 -10.24
N ALA A 248 -1.11 21.99 -10.44
CA ALA A 248 -2.32 21.31 -10.01
C ALA A 248 -2.73 20.20 -11.00
N TYR A 249 -3.42 19.18 -10.49
CA TYR A 249 -3.89 18.04 -11.29
C TYR A 249 -5.32 17.69 -10.95
N LYS A 250 -6.02 17.16 -11.94
CA LYS A 250 -7.32 16.51 -11.80
C LYS A 250 -7.11 15.01 -11.90
N LEU A 251 -7.38 14.30 -10.81
CA LEU A 251 -7.23 12.85 -10.72
C LEU A 251 -8.59 12.18 -10.78
N ALA A 252 -8.77 11.28 -11.73
CA ALA A 252 -9.97 10.46 -11.84
C ALA A 252 -9.66 8.99 -11.51
N LEU A 253 -10.54 8.36 -10.74
CA LEU A 253 -10.46 6.94 -10.43
C LEU A 253 -11.38 6.13 -11.34
N HIS A 254 -10.99 4.88 -11.60
CA HIS A 254 -11.91 3.90 -12.16
C HIS A 254 -13.09 3.68 -11.20
N HIS A 255 -14.25 3.41 -11.76
CA HIS A 255 -15.48 3.14 -10.99
C HIS A 255 -15.95 4.29 -10.08
N HIS A 256 -15.44 5.50 -10.29
CA HIS A 256 -15.84 6.69 -9.55
C HIS A 256 -16.08 7.86 -10.51
N GLY A 257 -17.25 8.49 -10.39
CA GLY A 257 -17.68 9.52 -11.34
C GLY A 257 -17.14 10.92 -11.04
N VAL A 258 -16.70 11.18 -9.80
CA VAL A 258 -16.24 12.51 -9.36
C VAL A 258 -14.73 12.56 -9.37
N PRO A 259 -14.10 13.52 -10.06
CA PRO A 259 -12.66 13.70 -10.02
C PRO A 259 -12.23 14.37 -8.71
N PHE A 260 -10.98 14.10 -8.29
CA PHE A 260 -10.32 14.75 -7.17
C PHE A 260 -9.40 15.85 -7.70
N LEU A 261 -9.42 16.99 -7.03
CA LEU A 261 -8.45 18.06 -7.29
C LEU A 261 -7.22 17.80 -6.41
N VAL A 262 -6.07 17.74 -7.06
CA VAL A 262 -4.76 17.63 -6.43
C VAL A 262 -4.10 18.97 -6.62
N ASP A 263 -3.88 19.71 -5.55
CA ASP A 263 -3.28 21.03 -5.60
C ASP A 263 -1.79 20.99 -5.97
N GLU A 264 -1.22 22.14 -6.29
CA GLU A 264 0.18 22.30 -6.68
C GLU A 264 1.14 21.71 -5.63
N TRP A 265 0.87 21.96 -4.35
CA TRP A 265 1.71 21.48 -3.27
C TRP A 265 1.72 19.94 -3.22
N MET A 266 0.57 19.31 -3.34
CA MET A 266 0.44 17.86 -3.36
C MET A 266 1.06 17.25 -4.63
N GLY A 267 0.90 17.90 -5.78
CA GLY A 267 1.54 17.51 -7.04
C GLY A 267 3.07 17.51 -6.92
N LYS A 268 3.65 18.55 -6.33
CA LYS A 268 5.09 18.62 -6.02
C LYS A 268 5.52 17.54 -5.04
N ALA A 269 4.76 17.34 -3.96
CA ALA A 269 5.05 16.28 -2.98
C ALA A 269 5.02 14.88 -3.63
N MET A 270 4.02 14.58 -4.45
CA MET A 270 3.92 13.30 -5.18
C MET A 270 5.15 13.07 -6.08
N SER A 271 5.64 14.10 -6.76
CA SER A 271 6.81 13.99 -7.64
C SER A 271 8.12 13.73 -6.88
N GLN A 272 8.22 14.17 -5.64
CA GLN A 272 9.41 14.01 -4.79
C GLN A 272 9.43 12.67 -4.06
N PHE A 273 8.28 12.21 -3.54
CA PHE A 273 8.21 11.03 -2.68
C PHE A 273 8.27 9.70 -3.43
N SER A 274 7.85 9.65 -4.67
CA SER A 274 7.84 8.40 -5.43
C SER A 274 8.20 8.61 -6.89
N ARG A 275 9.49 8.62 -7.21
CA ARG A 275 9.94 8.71 -8.60
C ARG A 275 9.32 7.62 -9.49
N ARG A 276 9.16 6.39 -8.98
CA ARG A 276 8.53 5.28 -9.73
C ARG A 276 7.03 5.46 -9.87
N GLY A 277 6.33 5.82 -8.79
CA GLY A 277 4.89 6.08 -8.81
C GLY A 277 4.55 7.28 -9.69
N TRP A 278 5.36 8.35 -9.63
CA TRP A 278 5.19 9.53 -10.48
C TRP A 278 5.45 9.21 -11.96
N SER A 279 6.48 8.40 -12.26
CA SER A 279 6.73 7.94 -13.63
C SER A 279 5.56 7.12 -14.17
N ALA A 280 5.00 6.20 -13.36
CA ALA A 280 3.83 5.42 -13.73
C ALA A 280 2.59 6.31 -13.94
N LEU A 281 2.37 7.31 -13.08
CA LEU A 281 1.29 8.27 -13.24
C LEU A 281 1.46 9.12 -14.50
N LYS A 282 2.68 9.55 -14.83
CA LYS A 282 2.97 10.28 -16.08
C LYS A 282 2.64 9.46 -17.33
N GLN A 283 2.90 8.14 -17.31
CA GLN A 283 2.53 7.26 -18.42
C GLN A 283 1.02 7.17 -18.63
N LEU A 284 0.20 7.39 -17.59
CA LEU A 284 -1.25 7.51 -17.72
C LEU A 284 -1.69 8.84 -18.36
N VAL A 285 -0.88 9.90 -18.19
CA VAL A 285 -1.18 11.25 -18.73
C VAL A 285 -0.76 11.38 -20.19
N SER A 286 0.37 10.81 -20.53
CA SER A 286 0.95 10.84 -21.89
C SER A 286 1.32 9.40 -22.29
N PRO A 287 0.34 8.60 -22.71
CA PRO A 287 0.63 7.24 -23.15
C PRO A 287 1.52 7.30 -24.41
N VAL A 288 2.70 6.70 -24.31
CA VAL A 288 3.48 6.35 -25.49
C VAL A 288 2.74 5.21 -26.18
N ASP A 289 2.36 5.38 -27.43
CA ASP A 289 1.67 4.35 -28.22
C ASP A 289 2.48 3.04 -28.17
N ASN A 290 1.84 1.95 -27.77
CA ASN A 290 2.29 0.57 -27.62
C ASN A 290 2.88 0.13 -26.27
N ASP A 291 3.04 0.97 -25.26
CA ASP A 291 3.40 0.48 -23.93
C ASP A 291 2.15 0.05 -23.12
N PRO A 292 2.19 -1.10 -22.42
CA PRO A 292 1.11 -1.49 -21.54
C PRO A 292 0.90 -0.44 -20.45
N LYS A 293 -0.31 0.11 -20.36
CA LYS A 293 -0.63 1.14 -19.36
C LYS A 293 -0.44 0.58 -17.96
N PRO A 294 0.29 1.28 -17.08
CA PRO A 294 0.49 0.83 -15.72
C PRO A 294 -0.84 0.83 -14.95
N TYR A 295 -1.02 -0.19 -14.11
CA TYR A 295 -2.13 -0.23 -13.16
C TYR A 295 -1.68 0.45 -11.87
N VAL A 296 -2.20 1.65 -11.62
CA VAL A 296 -1.81 2.49 -10.48
C VAL A 296 -2.94 2.53 -9.45
N ILE A 297 -2.62 2.21 -8.21
CA ILE A 297 -3.51 2.40 -7.07
C ILE A 297 -3.07 3.65 -6.31
N ALA A 298 -4.00 4.54 -6.05
CA ALA A 298 -3.79 5.72 -5.24
C ALA A 298 -4.56 5.62 -3.92
N ALA A 299 -3.93 6.08 -2.84
CA ALA A 299 -4.60 6.41 -1.60
C ALA A 299 -4.61 7.93 -1.45
N LEU A 300 -5.79 8.49 -1.23
CA LEU A 300 -6.03 9.91 -1.09
C LEU A 300 -6.60 10.19 0.28
N ARG A 301 -6.10 11.21 0.96
CA ARG A 301 -6.80 11.82 2.08
C ARG A 301 -7.68 12.92 1.50
N VAL A 302 -8.95 12.90 1.84
CA VAL A 302 -9.94 13.85 1.33
C VAL A 302 -10.54 14.65 2.47
N GLU A 303 -10.71 15.92 2.24
CA GLU A 303 -11.33 16.87 3.13
C GLU A 303 -12.34 17.70 2.33
N ALA A 304 -13.39 18.19 2.96
CA ALA A 304 -14.27 19.12 2.28
C ALA A 304 -13.54 20.47 2.11
N THR A 305 -13.58 21.03 0.91
CA THR A 305 -13.17 22.41 0.69
C THR A 305 -14.31 23.37 1.05
N SER A 306 -13.94 24.50 1.64
CA SER A 306 -14.89 25.59 1.99
C SER A 306 -15.48 26.23 0.76
#